data_e6b83f8a882145e709ddaf056936efa9
#
_entry.id   e6b83f8a882145e709ddaf056936efa9
#
_cell.length_a   1.000
_cell.length_b   1.000
_cell.length_c   1.000
_cell.angle_alpha   90.00
_cell.angle_beta   90.00
_cell.angle_gamma   90.00
#
_symmetry.space_group_name_H-M   'P 1'
#
loop_
_entity.id
_entity.type
_entity.pdbx_description
1 polymer ?
#
loop_
_entity_poly.entity_id
_entity_poly.type
_entity_poly.pdbx_seq_one_letter_code
_entity_poly.pdbx_strand_id
1 'polypeptide(L)'
;MRALRAWLPLALAARIQARSYAMALRGCTNQTYDMSDLATIAGSQRGVWEELGSVVPWWSVLSAPEFDGTNQLTDEKITKFYATGEEAVAKALARTAEIARTHGARAVWSHGGIGSIAIDFGCGVGRLASALATRFASVYCVDHSTAHLGLAARSIQGREASRLHYVATSQAGAEIINEAADFVLSLLSLQHMVPQLQVAALEHLCDALRVGGLGRVQLLTGYSDSPYVERDCDWRLAVEERGMQLHFLPLDEATRHLTERGCVILEEEPCDDHVSIPDRASTAHCVTFAKASNVIS
;
A
#
# COMPACT_ATOMS: atom_id res chain seq x y z
N MET A 1 20.68 -34.43 7.61
CA MET A 1 19.33 -33.87 7.85
C MET A 1 19.27 -32.36 8.07
N ARG A 2 20.36 -31.62 8.41
CA ARG A 2 20.36 -30.16 8.54
C ARG A 2 20.41 -29.41 7.19
N ALA A 3 20.99 -29.97 6.14
CA ALA A 3 21.11 -29.34 4.84
C ALA A 3 19.77 -29.26 4.05
N LEU A 4 18.87 -30.21 4.24
CA LEU A 4 17.56 -30.23 3.57
C LEU A 4 16.60 -29.14 4.06
N ARG A 5 16.74 -28.69 5.33
CA ARG A 5 15.91 -27.60 5.88
C ARG A 5 16.27 -26.20 5.36
N ALA A 6 17.51 -26.00 4.89
CA ALA A 6 17.95 -24.72 4.34
C ALA A 6 17.51 -24.47 2.89
N TRP A 7 17.25 -25.55 2.12
CA TRP A 7 16.84 -25.47 0.72
C TRP A 7 15.34 -25.31 0.49
N LEU A 8 14.51 -25.77 1.44
CA LEU A 8 13.06 -25.68 1.33
C LEU A 8 12.54 -24.24 1.28
N PRO A 9 13.03 -23.29 2.11
CA PRO A 9 12.63 -21.89 2.04
C PRO A 9 13.06 -21.21 0.73
N LEU A 10 14.27 -21.49 0.21
CA LEU A 10 14.77 -20.92 -1.04
C LEU A 10 13.95 -21.40 -2.25
N ALA A 11 13.63 -22.68 -2.31
CA ALA A 11 12.80 -23.24 -3.37
C ALA A 11 11.36 -22.72 -3.32
N LEU A 12 10.84 -22.49 -2.11
CA LEU A 12 9.52 -21.87 -1.92
C LEU A 12 9.51 -20.41 -2.31
N ALA A 13 10.51 -19.62 -1.90
CA ALA A 13 10.68 -18.24 -2.29
C ALA A 13 10.77 -18.09 -3.82
N ALA A 14 11.62 -18.90 -4.48
CA ALA A 14 11.74 -18.90 -5.94
C ALA A 14 10.42 -19.28 -6.64
N ARG A 15 9.65 -20.22 -6.07
CA ARG A 15 8.33 -20.59 -6.60
C ARG A 15 7.30 -19.47 -6.41
N ILE A 16 7.30 -18.78 -5.27
CA ILE A 16 6.42 -17.66 -4.99
C ILE A 16 6.77 -16.52 -5.95
N GLN A 17 8.05 -16.16 -6.11
CA GLN A 17 8.50 -15.16 -7.06
C GLN A 17 8.11 -15.49 -8.50
N ALA A 18 8.40 -16.71 -8.98
CA ALA A 18 8.05 -17.13 -10.34
C ALA A 18 6.53 -17.11 -10.58
N ARG A 19 5.72 -17.46 -9.59
CA ARG A 19 4.26 -17.37 -9.67
C ARG A 19 3.77 -15.94 -9.65
N SER A 20 4.34 -15.08 -8.79
CA SER A 20 4.00 -13.65 -8.72
C SER A 20 4.21 -12.94 -10.04
N TYR A 21 5.31 -13.23 -10.74
CA TYR A 21 5.54 -12.70 -12.08
C TYR A 21 4.54 -13.20 -13.13
N ALA A 22 4.13 -14.47 -13.06
CA ALA A 22 3.16 -15.04 -14.01
C ALA A 22 1.74 -14.49 -13.82
N MET A 23 1.38 -14.01 -12.62
CA MET A 23 0.06 -13.50 -12.28
C MET A 23 -0.09 -11.99 -12.52
N ALA A 24 1.01 -11.24 -12.56
CA ALA A 24 1.00 -9.80 -12.84
C ALA A 24 0.36 -9.41 -14.18
N LEU A 25 0.04 -10.38 -15.04
CA LEU A 25 -0.54 -10.15 -16.37
C LEU A 25 -2.06 -10.15 -16.41
N ARG A 26 -2.73 -10.35 -15.26
CA ARG A 26 -4.21 -10.46 -15.22
C ARG A 26 -4.83 -9.28 -14.47
N GLY A 27 -4.94 -8.13 -15.12
CA GLY A 27 -5.74 -7.00 -14.63
C GLY A 27 -7.23 -7.32 -14.76
N CYS A 28 -8.01 -7.15 -13.70
CA CYS A 28 -9.45 -7.36 -13.65
C CYS A 28 -10.14 -6.08 -13.22
N THR A 29 -11.11 -5.61 -13.99
CA THR A 29 -11.68 -4.31 -13.68
C THR A 29 -13.20 -4.23 -13.69
N ASN A 30 -13.92 -5.03 -14.45
CA ASN A 30 -15.39 -4.89 -14.59
C ASN A 30 -16.20 -6.01 -13.94
N GLN A 31 -15.59 -6.87 -13.13
CA GLN A 31 -16.35 -7.89 -12.44
C GLN A 31 -16.87 -7.35 -11.11
N THR A 32 -18.19 -7.26 -10.97
CA THR A 32 -18.84 -6.97 -9.68
C THR A 32 -18.88 -8.25 -8.87
N TYR A 33 -18.31 -8.23 -7.70
CA TYR A 33 -18.34 -9.32 -6.73
C TYR A 33 -19.42 -9.05 -5.69
N ASP A 34 -20.12 -10.08 -5.25
CA ASP A 34 -20.97 -9.95 -4.07
C ASP A 34 -20.14 -9.91 -2.77
N MET A 35 -20.78 -9.63 -1.66
CA MET A 35 -20.08 -9.49 -0.37
C MET A 35 -19.42 -10.79 0.10
N SER A 36 -19.96 -11.96 -0.27
CA SER A 36 -19.38 -13.26 0.09
C SER A 36 -18.15 -13.56 -0.78
N ASP A 37 -18.17 -13.20 -2.04
CA ASP A 37 -17.04 -13.29 -2.95
C ASP A 37 -15.90 -12.39 -2.46
N LEU A 38 -16.18 -11.13 -2.13
CA LEU A 38 -15.18 -10.18 -1.61
C LEU A 38 -14.55 -10.67 -0.30
N ALA A 39 -15.33 -11.24 0.61
CA ALA A 39 -14.80 -11.82 1.83
C ALA A 39 -13.87 -13.02 1.55
N THR A 40 -14.23 -13.86 0.59
CA THR A 40 -13.42 -15.00 0.16
C THR A 40 -12.11 -14.56 -0.49
N ILE A 41 -12.17 -13.56 -1.38
CA ILE A 41 -11.00 -12.96 -2.05
C ILE A 41 -10.08 -12.34 -1.00
N ALA A 42 -10.61 -11.51 -0.11
CA ALA A 42 -9.84 -10.87 0.96
C ALA A 42 -9.15 -11.89 1.86
N GLY A 43 -9.86 -12.99 2.21
CA GLY A 43 -9.29 -14.09 2.98
C GLY A 43 -8.15 -14.80 2.24
N SER A 44 -8.29 -15.05 0.95
CA SER A 44 -7.25 -15.65 0.12
C SER A 44 -6.03 -14.74 -0.01
N GLN A 45 -6.24 -13.46 -0.31
CA GLN A 45 -5.17 -12.46 -0.38
C GLN A 45 -4.41 -12.35 0.94
N ARG A 46 -5.14 -12.34 2.07
CA ARG A 46 -4.51 -12.40 3.40
C ARG A 46 -3.60 -13.61 3.53
N GLY A 47 -4.05 -14.81 3.14
CA GLY A 47 -3.23 -16.03 3.21
C GLY A 47 -1.93 -15.92 2.42
N VAL A 48 -1.97 -15.31 1.23
CA VAL A 48 -0.78 -15.02 0.42
C VAL A 48 0.19 -14.09 1.15
N TRP A 49 -0.30 -12.97 1.68
CA TRP A 49 0.54 -11.99 2.37
C TRP A 49 1.08 -12.51 3.72
N GLU A 50 0.34 -13.35 4.44
CA GLU A 50 0.86 -14.06 5.63
C GLU A 50 2.02 -14.98 5.26
N GLU A 51 1.91 -15.71 4.15
CA GLU A 51 2.98 -16.59 3.64
C GLU A 51 4.20 -15.74 3.22
N LEU A 52 4.00 -14.69 2.43
CA LEU A 52 5.06 -13.77 2.00
C LEU A 52 5.76 -13.11 3.19
N GLY A 53 4.99 -12.64 4.17
CA GLY A 53 5.53 -12.05 5.40
C GLY A 53 6.31 -13.03 6.26
N SER A 54 6.04 -14.33 6.13
CA SER A 54 6.75 -15.37 6.84
C SER A 54 8.01 -15.86 6.11
N VAL A 55 8.02 -15.84 4.77
CA VAL A 55 9.05 -16.45 3.93
C VAL A 55 10.02 -15.44 3.33
N VAL A 56 9.49 -14.34 2.77
CA VAL A 56 10.27 -13.30 2.08
C VAL A 56 9.78 -11.88 2.43
N PRO A 57 9.73 -11.52 3.72
CA PRO A 57 9.03 -10.33 4.20
C PRO A 57 9.57 -9.02 3.62
N TRP A 58 10.87 -8.91 3.40
CA TRP A 58 11.51 -7.70 2.88
C TRP A 58 11.26 -7.53 1.38
N TRP A 59 11.45 -8.63 0.63
CA TRP A 59 11.22 -8.64 -0.81
C TRP A 59 9.76 -8.40 -1.16
N SER A 60 8.82 -8.92 -0.39
CA SER A 60 7.39 -8.73 -0.64
C SER A 60 6.93 -7.27 -0.50
N VAL A 61 7.64 -6.47 0.30
CA VAL A 61 7.37 -5.04 0.48
C VAL A 61 8.09 -4.18 -0.56
N LEU A 62 9.30 -4.60 -0.94
CA LEU A 62 10.08 -3.93 -2.00
C LEU A 62 10.78 -4.99 -2.85
N SER A 63 10.17 -5.31 -3.99
CA SER A 63 10.57 -6.41 -4.87
C SER A 63 11.86 -6.11 -5.66
N ALA A 64 12.92 -5.70 -4.94
CA ALA A 64 14.23 -5.46 -5.51
C ALA A 64 15.15 -6.66 -5.27
N PRO A 65 16.04 -7.03 -6.26
CA PRO A 65 16.92 -8.20 -6.14
C PRO A 65 17.81 -8.19 -4.91
N GLU A 66 18.19 -7.04 -4.40
CA GLU A 66 19.04 -6.90 -3.22
C GLU A 66 18.34 -7.32 -1.90
N PHE A 67 17.00 -7.32 -1.88
CA PHE A 67 16.17 -7.76 -0.76
C PHE A 67 15.61 -9.18 -0.98
N ASP A 68 16.00 -9.81 -2.10
CA ASP A 68 15.71 -11.20 -2.38
C ASP A 68 16.56 -12.10 -1.50
N GLY A 69 16.00 -12.51 -0.41
CA GLY A 69 16.65 -13.40 0.54
C GLY A 69 15.65 -13.96 1.52
N THR A 70 15.79 -15.25 1.79
CA THR A 70 15.08 -15.94 2.84
C THR A 70 15.42 -15.29 4.19
N ASN A 71 14.47 -14.63 4.84
CA ASN A 71 14.41 -14.25 6.25
C ASN A 71 15.66 -13.64 6.94
N GLN A 72 16.85 -13.68 6.34
CA GLN A 72 18.09 -13.26 6.95
C GLN A 72 18.80 -12.26 6.05
N LEU A 73 18.24 -11.06 5.96
CA LEU A 73 19.04 -9.93 5.48
C LEU A 73 20.09 -9.58 6.54
N THR A 74 21.27 -9.16 6.08
CA THR A 74 22.27 -8.56 6.97
C THR A 74 21.76 -7.22 7.50
N ASP A 75 22.27 -6.78 8.66
CA ASP A 75 21.92 -5.49 9.25
C ASP A 75 22.16 -4.33 8.27
N GLU A 76 23.19 -4.42 7.44
CA GLU A 76 23.47 -3.45 6.37
C GLU A 76 22.33 -3.37 5.34
N LYS A 77 21.83 -4.51 4.87
CA LYS A 77 20.72 -4.56 3.93
C LYS A 77 19.41 -4.08 4.56
N ILE A 78 19.17 -4.41 5.83
CA ILE A 78 18.01 -3.90 6.58
C ILE A 78 18.09 -2.38 6.72
N THR A 79 19.26 -1.84 7.07
CA THR A 79 19.48 -0.39 7.14
C THR A 79 19.20 0.26 5.77
N LYS A 80 19.73 -0.32 4.70
CA LYS A 80 19.47 0.17 3.34
C LYS A 80 17.99 0.10 2.98
N PHE A 81 17.30 -0.98 3.35
CA PHE A 81 15.86 -1.12 3.11
C PHE A 81 15.06 0.02 3.76
N TYR A 82 15.30 0.32 5.02
CA TYR A 82 14.61 1.44 5.69
C TYR A 82 15.02 2.81 5.14
N ALA A 83 16.27 2.99 4.70
CA ALA A 83 16.71 4.22 4.03
C ALA A 83 15.90 4.50 2.74
N THR A 84 15.52 3.47 1.98
CA THR A 84 14.60 3.66 0.83
C THR A 84 13.24 4.18 1.26
N GLY A 85 12.77 3.82 2.44
CA GLY A 85 11.54 4.33 3.03
C GLY A 85 11.64 5.80 3.42
N GLU A 86 12.77 6.20 4.00
CA GLU A 86 13.04 7.60 4.35
C GLU A 86 13.03 8.50 3.11
N GLU A 87 13.68 8.06 2.03
CA GLU A 87 13.69 8.77 0.76
C GLU A 87 12.29 8.88 0.15
N ALA A 88 11.53 7.77 0.08
CA ALA A 88 10.17 7.75 -0.45
C ALA A 88 9.22 8.66 0.34
N VAL A 89 9.27 8.62 1.68
CA VAL A 89 8.45 9.47 2.54
C VAL A 89 8.84 10.94 2.41
N ALA A 90 10.14 11.25 2.38
CA ALA A 90 10.60 12.63 2.20
C ALA A 90 10.07 13.22 0.88
N LYS A 91 10.18 12.47 -0.21
CA LYS A 91 9.67 12.84 -1.54
C LYS A 91 8.15 13.01 -1.53
N ALA A 92 7.41 12.04 -0.96
CA ALA A 92 5.95 12.10 -0.88
C ALA A 92 5.45 13.29 -0.06
N LEU A 93 6.04 13.54 1.11
CA LEU A 93 5.66 14.68 1.96
C LEU A 93 5.99 16.04 1.33
N ALA A 94 7.17 16.17 0.72
CA ALA A 94 7.56 17.40 0.03
C ALA A 94 6.62 17.71 -1.14
N ARG A 95 6.34 16.71 -1.97
CA ARG A 95 5.44 16.87 -3.12
C ARG A 95 4.01 17.17 -2.68
N THR A 96 3.48 16.46 -1.70
CA THR A 96 2.13 16.74 -1.17
C THR A 96 2.03 18.15 -0.57
N ALA A 97 3.06 18.61 0.14
CA ALA A 97 3.08 19.95 0.70
C ALA A 97 3.12 21.05 -0.39
N GLU A 98 3.86 20.82 -1.46
CA GLU A 98 3.91 21.69 -2.64
C GLU A 98 2.53 21.80 -3.31
N ILE A 99 1.91 20.65 -3.62
CA ILE A 99 0.57 20.58 -4.21
C ILE A 99 -0.46 21.26 -3.30
N ALA A 100 -0.47 20.94 -2.02
CA ALA A 100 -1.41 21.55 -1.07
C ALA A 100 -1.27 23.09 -1.06
N ARG A 101 -0.04 23.62 -1.06
CA ARG A 101 0.24 25.05 -1.08
C ARG A 101 -0.30 25.73 -2.35
N THR A 102 -0.20 25.11 -3.51
CA THR A 102 -0.73 25.66 -4.78
C THR A 102 -2.24 25.71 -4.81
N HIS A 103 -2.90 24.86 -4.02
CA HIS A 103 -4.36 24.80 -3.88
C HIS A 103 -4.89 25.51 -2.61
N GLY A 104 -4.04 26.32 -1.94
CA GLY A 104 -4.45 27.06 -0.74
C GLY A 104 -4.65 26.18 0.51
N ALA A 105 -4.28 24.89 0.45
CA ALA A 105 -4.30 23.97 1.57
C ALA A 105 -2.97 24.00 2.33
N ARG A 106 -2.96 23.48 3.57
CA ARG A 106 -1.79 23.56 4.45
C ARG A 106 -1.38 22.17 4.97
N ALA A 107 -0.15 21.79 4.73
CA ALA A 107 0.42 20.56 5.27
C ALA A 107 0.84 20.75 6.74
N VAL A 108 0.24 20.00 7.65
CA VAL A 108 0.43 20.15 9.11
C VAL A 108 1.85 19.81 9.56
N TRP A 109 2.47 18.81 8.93
CA TRP A 109 3.84 18.36 9.29
C TRP A 109 4.93 19.41 8.98
N SER A 110 4.66 20.40 8.14
CA SER A 110 5.60 21.51 7.86
C SER A 110 5.89 22.39 9.06
N HIS A 111 5.15 22.26 10.16
CA HIS A 111 5.22 23.13 11.33
C HIS A 111 5.59 22.39 12.63
N GLY A 112 6.31 21.26 12.51
CA GLY A 112 6.80 20.53 13.67
C GLY A 112 5.83 19.51 14.27
N GLY A 113 4.69 19.25 13.64
CA GLY A 113 3.86 18.05 13.79
C GLY A 113 3.43 17.62 15.20
N ILE A 114 3.47 18.51 16.21
CA ILE A 114 3.04 18.14 17.58
C ILE A 114 1.57 17.74 17.56
N GLY A 115 1.29 16.47 17.93
CA GLY A 115 -0.05 15.91 17.94
C GLY A 115 -0.57 15.43 16.58
N SER A 116 0.24 15.47 15.51
CA SER A 116 -0.17 15.02 14.19
C SER A 116 -0.20 13.49 14.05
N ILE A 117 -1.17 13.00 13.31
CA ILE A 117 -1.42 11.58 13.08
C ILE A 117 -1.25 11.25 11.59
N ALA A 118 -0.47 10.23 11.28
CA ALA A 118 -0.39 9.66 9.94
C ALA A 118 -0.88 8.22 9.90
N ILE A 119 -1.32 7.79 8.71
CA ILE A 119 -1.64 6.40 8.40
C ILE A 119 -0.74 5.94 7.26
N ASP A 120 -0.05 4.81 7.44
CA ASP A 120 0.64 4.04 6.41
C ASP A 120 -0.23 2.83 6.09
N PHE A 121 -0.95 2.87 4.96
CA PHE A 121 -1.86 1.81 4.54
C PHE A 121 -1.16 0.81 3.63
N GLY A 122 -1.14 -0.46 4.06
CA GLY A 122 -0.32 -1.51 3.48
C GLY A 122 1.14 -1.36 3.91
N CYS A 123 1.35 -1.15 5.21
CA CYS A 123 2.66 -0.78 5.74
C CYS A 123 3.71 -1.91 5.65
N GLY A 124 3.30 -3.16 5.47
CA GLY A 124 4.19 -4.31 5.43
C GLY A 124 5.08 -4.39 6.67
N VAL A 125 6.39 -4.49 6.47
CA VAL A 125 7.39 -4.48 7.56
C VAL A 125 7.73 -3.07 8.07
N GLY A 126 6.90 -2.06 7.78
CA GLY A 126 7.03 -0.72 8.32
C GLY A 126 8.06 0.17 7.62
N ARG A 127 8.36 -0.10 6.34
CA ARG A 127 9.34 0.65 5.56
C ARG A 127 9.04 2.16 5.52
N LEU A 128 7.79 2.53 5.23
CA LEU A 128 7.36 3.93 5.23
C LEU A 128 6.97 4.41 6.62
N ALA A 129 6.33 3.55 7.43
CA ALA A 129 5.87 3.88 8.77
C ALA A 129 7.02 4.36 9.68
N SER A 130 8.21 3.73 9.63
CA SER A 130 9.38 4.15 10.40
C SER A 130 9.82 5.57 10.06
N ALA A 131 9.81 5.93 8.76
CA ALA A 131 10.14 7.26 8.29
C ALA A 131 9.06 8.30 8.64
N LEU A 132 7.77 7.93 8.55
CA LEU A 132 6.66 8.79 9.00
C LEU A 132 6.76 9.08 10.51
N ALA A 133 7.17 8.10 11.32
CA ALA A 133 7.32 8.28 12.77
C ALA A 133 8.40 9.30 13.17
N THR A 134 9.31 9.68 12.26
CA THR A 134 10.23 10.81 12.49
C THR A 134 9.56 12.17 12.36
N ARG A 135 8.40 12.25 11.68
CA ARG A 135 7.70 13.48 11.30
C ARG A 135 6.36 13.68 12.01
N PHE A 136 5.68 12.58 12.39
CA PHE A 136 4.37 12.58 13.01
C PHE A 136 4.46 12.13 14.47
N ALA A 137 3.52 12.58 15.29
CA ALA A 137 3.45 12.20 16.70
C ALA A 137 2.94 10.75 16.88
N SER A 138 2.05 10.32 16.01
CA SER A 138 1.52 8.95 15.94
C SER A 138 1.42 8.49 14.51
N VAL A 139 1.73 7.22 14.24
CA VAL A 139 1.60 6.58 12.93
C VAL A 139 0.86 5.27 13.08
N TYR A 140 -0.25 5.14 12.41
CA TYR A 140 -0.99 3.90 12.33
C TYR A 140 -0.47 3.07 11.15
N CYS A 141 0.14 1.94 11.49
CA CYS A 141 0.70 0.97 10.55
C CYS A 141 -0.39 -0.05 10.24
N VAL A 142 -1.05 0.11 9.11
CA VAL A 142 -2.23 -0.68 8.74
C VAL A 142 -1.83 -1.72 7.72
N ASP A 143 -2.03 -3.00 8.05
CA ASP A 143 -1.80 -4.11 7.13
C ASP A 143 -2.73 -5.27 7.48
N HIS A 144 -3.00 -6.15 6.52
CA HIS A 144 -3.79 -7.34 6.80
C HIS A 144 -2.94 -8.58 7.15
N SER A 145 -1.62 -8.52 6.92
CA SER A 145 -0.67 -9.57 7.30
C SER A 145 -0.12 -9.35 8.69
N THR A 146 -0.51 -10.21 9.61
CA THR A 146 0.00 -10.19 10.98
C THR A 146 1.48 -10.59 11.06
N ALA A 147 1.97 -11.39 10.08
CA ALA A 147 3.37 -11.75 9.96
C ALA A 147 4.23 -10.52 9.66
N HIS A 148 3.80 -9.67 8.70
CA HIS A 148 4.48 -8.41 8.41
C HIS A 148 4.45 -7.45 9.60
N LEU A 149 3.28 -7.20 10.19
CA LEU A 149 3.15 -6.33 11.36
C LEU A 149 4.01 -6.79 12.54
N GLY A 150 4.02 -8.10 12.79
CA GLY A 150 4.86 -8.69 13.83
C GLY A 150 6.37 -8.50 13.57
N LEU A 151 6.80 -8.55 12.31
CA LEU A 151 8.19 -8.25 11.95
C LEU A 151 8.48 -6.76 12.08
N ALA A 152 7.60 -5.87 11.60
CA ALA A 152 7.73 -4.44 11.77
C ALA A 152 7.93 -4.04 13.25
N ALA A 153 7.08 -4.58 14.14
CA ALA A 153 7.15 -4.32 15.57
C ALA A 153 8.48 -4.78 16.23
N ARG A 154 9.11 -5.82 15.68
CA ARG A 154 10.41 -6.29 16.19
C ARG A 154 11.61 -5.58 15.58
N SER A 155 11.48 -5.11 14.33
CA SER A 155 12.61 -4.54 13.58
C SER A 155 12.79 -3.04 13.83
N ILE A 156 11.70 -2.31 14.08
CA ILE A 156 11.77 -0.87 14.33
C ILE A 156 11.98 -0.65 15.83
N GLN A 157 13.05 0.04 16.17
CA GLN A 157 13.48 0.26 17.54
C GLN A 157 13.62 1.77 17.82
N GLY A 158 13.87 2.12 19.08
CA GLY A 158 14.16 3.49 19.46
C GLY A 158 12.90 4.34 19.67
N ARG A 159 13.06 5.65 19.51
CA ARG A 159 12.01 6.64 19.77
C ARG A 159 10.85 6.52 18.79
N GLU A 160 11.14 6.14 17.57
CA GLU A 160 10.15 5.97 16.50
C GLU A 160 9.17 4.84 16.84
N ALA A 161 9.66 3.74 17.42
CA ALA A 161 8.83 2.61 17.82
C ALA A 161 7.67 2.99 18.75
N SER A 162 7.89 3.96 19.66
CA SER A 162 6.85 4.40 20.58
C SER A 162 5.71 5.21 19.94
N ARG A 163 5.87 5.59 18.68
CA ARG A 163 4.87 6.34 17.91
C ARG A 163 4.07 5.46 16.95
N LEU A 164 4.46 4.18 16.80
CA LEU A 164 3.86 3.25 15.87
C LEU A 164 2.72 2.47 16.53
N HIS A 165 1.57 2.45 15.87
CA HIS A 165 0.38 1.70 16.28
C HIS A 165 0.06 0.68 15.19
N TYR A 166 0.22 -0.60 15.48
CA TYR A 166 0.02 -1.67 14.51
C TYR A 166 -1.43 -2.11 14.49
N VAL A 167 -2.07 -2.03 13.33
CA VAL A 167 -3.48 -2.35 13.11
C VAL A 167 -3.60 -3.44 12.05
N ALA A 168 -4.02 -4.62 12.49
CA ALA A 168 -4.35 -5.70 11.56
C ALA A 168 -5.79 -5.52 11.08
N THR A 169 -6.00 -5.45 9.76
CA THR A 169 -7.34 -5.29 9.20
C THR A 169 -7.88 -6.62 8.71
N SER A 170 -9.18 -6.83 8.86
CA SER A 170 -9.88 -8.00 8.31
C SER A 170 -10.30 -7.80 6.85
N GLN A 171 -10.52 -6.55 6.45
CA GLN A 171 -10.94 -6.12 5.13
C GLN A 171 -10.19 -4.82 4.73
N ALA A 172 -10.69 -4.11 3.74
CA ALA A 172 -10.05 -2.94 3.13
C ALA A 172 -9.88 -1.71 4.06
N GLY A 173 -9.58 -1.92 5.33
CA GLY A 173 -9.25 -0.84 6.26
C GLY A 173 -10.42 -0.36 7.11
N ALA A 174 -11.53 -1.12 7.19
CA ALA A 174 -12.72 -0.76 7.97
C ALA A 174 -12.43 -0.53 9.48
N GLU A 175 -11.33 -1.04 9.99
CA GLU A 175 -10.88 -0.88 11.37
C GLU A 175 -10.03 0.38 11.60
N ILE A 176 -9.80 1.19 10.56
CA ILE A 176 -9.02 2.42 10.67
C ILE A 176 -9.80 3.49 11.43
N ILE A 177 -9.07 4.30 12.19
CA ILE A 177 -9.63 5.46 12.91
C ILE A 177 -10.34 6.42 11.94
N ASN A 178 -11.47 6.98 12.36
CA ASN A 178 -12.23 7.96 11.58
C ASN A 178 -11.91 9.39 11.99
N GLU A 179 -11.87 10.30 11.00
CA GLU A 179 -11.80 11.77 11.16
C GLU A 179 -10.68 12.27 12.08
N ALA A 180 -9.56 11.55 12.14
CA ALA A 180 -8.46 11.88 13.05
C ALA A 180 -7.10 12.09 12.34
N ALA A 181 -6.89 11.49 11.17
CA ALA A 181 -5.61 11.54 10.50
C ALA A 181 -5.36 12.90 9.82
N ASP A 182 -4.17 13.42 10.01
CA ASP A 182 -3.67 14.59 9.28
C ASP A 182 -3.14 14.21 7.90
N PHE A 183 -2.65 12.98 7.78
CA PHE A 183 -2.06 12.48 6.55
C PHE A 183 -2.32 10.98 6.37
N VAL A 184 -2.70 10.57 5.17
CA VAL A 184 -2.72 9.17 4.77
C VAL A 184 -1.78 8.94 3.60
N LEU A 185 -1.00 7.85 3.67
CA LEU A 185 -0.07 7.43 2.63
C LEU A 185 -0.33 5.97 2.29
N SER A 186 -0.39 5.65 0.99
CA SER A 186 -0.38 4.28 0.50
C SER A 186 0.43 4.20 -0.78
N LEU A 187 1.58 3.56 -0.73
CA LEU A 187 2.47 3.34 -1.86
C LEU A 187 2.74 1.84 -2.03
N LEU A 188 2.70 1.35 -3.25
CA LEU A 188 2.97 -0.05 -3.62
C LEU A 188 2.06 -1.08 -2.91
N SER A 189 0.86 -0.69 -2.51
CA SER A 189 -0.05 -1.52 -1.72
C SER A 189 -1.39 -1.78 -2.42
N LEU A 190 -2.15 -0.73 -2.77
CA LEU A 190 -3.50 -0.85 -3.30
C LEU A 190 -3.57 -1.74 -4.54
N GLN A 191 -2.55 -1.73 -5.38
CA GLN A 191 -2.45 -2.56 -6.58
C GLN A 191 -2.56 -4.07 -6.35
N HIS A 192 -2.41 -4.52 -5.12
CA HIS A 192 -2.51 -5.93 -4.75
C HIS A 192 -3.92 -6.35 -4.31
N MET A 193 -4.85 -5.43 -4.30
CA MET A 193 -6.25 -5.64 -3.96
C MET A 193 -7.09 -5.66 -5.25
N VAL A 194 -8.15 -6.48 -5.29
CA VAL A 194 -9.14 -6.38 -6.39
C VAL A 194 -9.79 -4.98 -6.40
N PRO A 195 -10.27 -4.49 -7.54
CA PRO A 195 -10.74 -3.10 -7.69
C PRO A 195 -11.76 -2.67 -6.64
N GLN A 196 -12.73 -3.52 -6.31
CA GLN A 196 -13.75 -3.21 -5.31
C GLN A 196 -13.17 -3.03 -3.91
N LEU A 197 -12.12 -3.80 -3.54
CA LEU A 197 -11.42 -3.62 -2.28
C LEU A 197 -10.51 -2.40 -2.31
N GLN A 198 -9.94 -2.04 -3.49
CA GLN A 198 -9.22 -0.77 -3.65
C GLN A 198 -10.15 0.41 -3.41
N VAL A 199 -11.35 0.40 -4.01
CA VAL A 199 -12.38 1.43 -3.80
C VAL A 199 -12.75 1.54 -2.33
N ALA A 200 -13.08 0.42 -1.68
CA ALA A 200 -13.42 0.41 -0.26
C ALA A 200 -12.27 0.96 0.61
N ALA A 201 -11.01 0.62 0.28
CA ALA A 201 -9.85 1.16 0.97
C ALA A 201 -9.72 2.68 0.78
N LEU A 202 -9.90 3.20 -0.45
CA LEU A 202 -9.88 4.63 -0.73
C LEU A 202 -10.95 5.39 0.06
N GLU A 203 -12.17 4.83 0.13
CA GLU A 203 -13.26 5.41 0.92
C GLU A 203 -12.92 5.45 2.42
N HIS A 204 -12.39 4.35 2.98
CA HIS A 204 -11.96 4.30 4.38
C HIS A 204 -10.81 5.28 4.67
N LEU A 205 -9.85 5.42 3.75
CA LEU A 205 -8.76 6.39 3.89
C LEU A 205 -9.28 7.84 3.86
N CYS A 206 -10.27 8.12 3.01
CA CYS A 206 -10.95 9.42 3.00
C CYS A 206 -11.70 9.68 4.32
N ASP A 207 -12.38 8.66 4.88
CA ASP A 207 -13.09 8.79 6.17
C ASP A 207 -12.15 8.92 7.36
N ALA A 208 -10.97 8.32 7.28
CA ALA A 208 -9.95 8.43 8.32
C ALA A 208 -9.35 9.84 8.42
N LEU A 209 -9.36 10.60 7.32
CA LEU A 209 -8.87 11.98 7.30
C LEU A 209 -9.81 12.91 8.07
N ARG A 210 -9.24 13.72 8.96
CA ARG A 210 -9.95 14.90 9.47
C ARG A 210 -10.16 15.94 8.37
N VAL A 211 -11.07 16.86 8.57
CA VAL A 211 -11.25 18.00 7.68
C VAL A 211 -9.93 18.76 7.50
N GLY A 212 -9.52 18.99 6.26
CA GLY A 212 -8.26 19.60 5.87
C GLY A 212 -7.05 18.66 5.97
N GLY A 213 -7.25 17.39 6.34
CA GLY A 213 -6.23 16.36 6.23
C GLY A 213 -5.93 16.03 4.77
N LEU A 214 -4.73 15.58 4.49
CA LEU A 214 -4.22 15.31 3.14
C LEU A 214 -3.98 13.81 2.93
N GLY A 215 -4.23 13.34 1.72
CA GLY A 215 -3.95 11.98 1.30
C GLY A 215 -3.05 11.94 0.07
N ARG A 216 -2.20 10.91 0.00
CA ARG A 216 -1.45 10.57 -1.20
C ARG A 216 -1.44 9.06 -1.38
N VAL A 217 -1.97 8.60 -2.50
CA VAL A 217 -2.04 7.16 -2.82
C VAL A 217 -1.46 6.90 -4.21
N GLN A 218 -0.85 5.73 -4.36
CA GLN A 218 -0.38 5.22 -5.64
C GLN A 218 -1.32 4.13 -6.13
N LEU A 219 -1.68 4.20 -7.41
CA LEU A 219 -2.57 3.27 -8.09
C LEU A 219 -1.92 2.79 -9.38
N LEU A 220 -2.09 1.52 -9.70
CA LEU A 220 -1.90 1.03 -11.07
C LEU A 220 -3.18 1.34 -11.85
N THR A 221 -3.05 2.06 -12.98
CA THR A 221 -4.20 2.58 -13.73
C THR A 221 -4.35 1.96 -15.12
N GLY A 222 -3.37 1.20 -15.58
CA GLY A 222 -3.43 0.53 -16.87
C GLY A 222 -2.05 0.09 -17.38
N TYR A 223 -1.98 -0.13 -18.68
CA TYR A 223 -0.74 -0.39 -19.40
C TYR A 223 -0.37 0.83 -20.25
N SER A 224 0.93 1.08 -20.46
CA SER A 224 1.42 2.23 -21.21
C SER A 224 1.09 2.18 -22.71
N ASP A 225 0.88 0.99 -23.26
CA ASP A 225 0.64 0.73 -24.69
C ASP A 225 -0.84 0.54 -25.03
N SER A 226 -1.72 0.54 -24.03
CA SER A 226 -3.17 0.38 -24.23
C SER A 226 -3.91 1.02 -23.05
N PRO A 227 -4.81 1.97 -23.32
CA PRO A 227 -5.77 2.36 -22.30
C PRO A 227 -6.54 1.10 -21.96
N TYR A 228 -6.42 0.67 -20.72
CA TYR A 228 -7.30 -0.28 -20.11
C TYR A 228 -7.82 -1.42 -21.00
N VAL A 229 -7.42 -2.65 -20.76
CA VAL A 229 -8.01 -3.84 -21.38
C VAL A 229 -8.88 -4.54 -20.34
N GLU A 230 -10.21 -4.46 -20.54
CA GLU A 230 -11.12 -5.39 -19.90
C GLU A 230 -10.66 -6.81 -20.19
N ARG A 231 -10.37 -7.57 -19.17
CA ARG A 231 -10.27 -9.02 -19.27
C ARG A 231 -11.28 -9.61 -18.32
N ASP A 232 -12.02 -10.57 -18.79
CA ASP A 232 -12.82 -11.45 -17.96
C ASP A 232 -11.88 -12.12 -16.96
N CYS A 233 -11.92 -11.69 -15.72
CA CYS A 233 -11.20 -12.30 -14.64
C CYS A 233 -12.13 -13.19 -13.85
N ASP A 234 -11.88 -14.49 -13.87
CA ASP A 234 -12.48 -15.36 -12.89
C ASP A 234 -11.66 -15.26 -11.58
N TRP A 235 -12.24 -14.59 -10.57
CA TRP A 235 -11.63 -14.45 -9.25
C TRP A 235 -11.32 -15.82 -8.59
N ARG A 236 -12.04 -16.90 -9.00
CA ARG A 236 -11.78 -18.25 -8.52
C ARG A 236 -10.41 -18.73 -8.95
N LEU A 237 -10.00 -18.41 -10.17
CA LEU A 237 -8.63 -18.68 -10.62
C LEU A 237 -7.61 -17.87 -9.82
N ALA A 238 -7.92 -16.60 -9.47
CA ALA A 238 -7.06 -15.78 -8.65
C ALA A 238 -6.92 -16.31 -7.20
N VAL A 239 -7.95 -16.95 -6.66
CA VAL A 239 -7.92 -17.61 -5.35
C VAL A 239 -7.15 -18.94 -5.41
N GLU A 240 -7.30 -19.70 -6.49
CA GLU A 240 -6.61 -20.97 -6.68
C GLU A 240 -5.11 -20.78 -6.97
N GLU A 241 -4.75 -19.73 -7.70
CA GLU A 241 -3.36 -19.40 -8.01
C GLU A 241 -2.76 -18.53 -6.89
N ARG A 242 -2.17 -19.15 -5.88
CA ARG A 242 -1.49 -18.47 -4.78
C ARG A 242 -0.28 -17.68 -5.27
N GLY A 243 -0.33 -16.34 -5.18
CA GLY A 243 0.77 -15.46 -5.57
C GLY A 243 0.43 -13.99 -5.36
N MET A 244 1.43 -13.13 -5.50
CA MET A 244 1.24 -11.69 -5.47
C MET A 244 0.49 -11.25 -6.73
N GLN A 245 -0.73 -10.77 -6.57
CA GLN A 245 -1.57 -10.29 -7.67
C GLN A 245 -1.35 -8.80 -7.90
N LEU A 246 -1.59 -8.35 -9.13
CA LEU A 246 -1.64 -6.95 -9.49
C LEU A 246 -2.97 -6.65 -10.19
N HIS A 247 -3.62 -5.59 -9.74
CA HIS A 247 -4.92 -5.15 -10.24
C HIS A 247 -4.86 -3.67 -10.59
N PHE A 248 -5.57 -3.31 -11.65
CA PHE A 248 -5.72 -1.92 -12.08
C PHE A 248 -7.03 -1.35 -11.55
N LEU A 249 -6.99 -0.07 -11.17
CA LEU A 249 -8.17 0.74 -10.92
C LEU A 249 -8.11 1.96 -11.83
N PRO A 250 -9.08 2.18 -12.73
CA PRO A 250 -9.13 3.37 -13.56
C PRO A 250 -9.04 4.65 -12.72
N LEU A 251 -8.27 5.62 -13.20
CA LEU A 251 -7.98 6.82 -12.43
C LEU A 251 -9.26 7.63 -12.17
N ASP A 252 -10.13 7.75 -13.17
CA ASP A 252 -11.42 8.42 -13.08
C ASP A 252 -12.38 7.73 -12.09
N GLU A 253 -12.34 6.40 -12.00
CA GLU A 253 -13.11 5.65 -11.02
C GLU A 253 -12.59 5.92 -9.59
N ALA A 254 -11.28 5.86 -9.39
CA ALA A 254 -10.67 6.12 -8.08
C ALA A 254 -10.98 7.55 -7.59
N THR A 255 -10.80 8.55 -8.45
CA THR A 255 -11.03 9.96 -8.10
C THR A 255 -12.51 10.29 -7.91
N ARG A 256 -13.40 9.62 -8.66
CA ARG A 256 -14.85 9.72 -8.44
C ARG A 256 -15.23 9.26 -7.03
N HIS A 257 -14.77 8.08 -6.59
CA HIS A 257 -15.07 7.56 -5.25
C HIS A 257 -14.52 8.45 -4.13
N LEU A 258 -13.29 8.96 -4.26
CA LEU A 258 -12.73 9.92 -3.33
C LEU A 258 -13.59 11.19 -3.25
N THR A 259 -14.06 11.69 -4.39
CA THR A 259 -14.89 12.90 -4.47
C THR A 259 -16.28 12.68 -3.86
N GLU A 260 -16.94 11.57 -4.18
CA GLU A 260 -18.23 11.18 -3.60
C GLU A 260 -18.15 11.02 -2.08
N ARG A 261 -16.96 10.66 -1.55
CA ARG A 261 -16.70 10.54 -0.11
C ARG A 261 -16.30 11.85 0.56
N GLY A 262 -16.35 12.97 -0.17
CA GLY A 262 -16.08 14.31 0.34
C GLY A 262 -14.59 14.69 0.37
N CYS A 263 -13.78 14.08 -0.48
CA CYS A 263 -12.43 14.53 -0.73
C CYS A 263 -12.38 15.42 -1.99
N VAL A 264 -11.49 16.38 -2.01
CA VAL A 264 -11.15 17.21 -3.18
C VAL A 264 -9.85 16.66 -3.76
N ILE A 265 -9.86 16.33 -5.03
CA ILE A 265 -8.64 15.94 -5.75
C ILE A 265 -7.82 17.20 -6.01
N LEU A 266 -6.60 17.22 -5.51
CA LEU A 266 -5.68 18.35 -5.69
C LEU A 266 -4.80 18.12 -6.90
N GLU A 267 -4.30 16.91 -7.13
CA GLU A 267 -3.47 16.59 -8.28
C GLU A 267 -3.46 15.08 -8.58
N GLU A 268 -3.42 14.77 -9.86
CA GLU A 268 -3.19 13.46 -10.45
C GLU A 268 -1.90 13.54 -11.27
N GLU A 269 -0.90 12.71 -10.92
CA GLU A 269 0.38 12.75 -11.62
C GLU A 269 0.92 11.33 -11.87
N PRO A 270 1.67 11.10 -12.96
CA PRO A 270 2.37 9.83 -13.14
C PRO A 270 3.31 9.58 -11.97
N CYS A 271 3.36 8.34 -11.48
CA CYS A 271 4.35 7.92 -10.48
C CYS A 271 5.63 7.46 -11.20
N ASP A 272 6.79 7.91 -10.69
CA ASP A 272 8.10 7.47 -11.19
C ASP A 272 8.43 6.03 -10.78
N ASP A 273 7.82 5.54 -9.70
CA ASP A 273 8.04 4.19 -9.18
C ASP A 273 7.17 3.20 -9.96
N HIS A 274 7.68 2.75 -11.10
CA HIS A 274 7.00 1.77 -11.93
C HIS A 274 7.08 0.38 -11.30
N VAL A 275 5.95 -0.28 -11.15
CA VAL A 275 5.94 -1.74 -11.04
C VAL A 275 6.21 -2.28 -12.43
N SER A 276 7.43 -2.76 -12.67
CA SER A 276 7.78 -3.43 -13.92
C SER A 276 7.04 -4.76 -13.97
N ILE A 277 6.01 -4.85 -14.82
CA ILE A 277 5.39 -6.12 -15.16
C ILE A 277 6.27 -6.74 -16.26
N PRO A 278 6.70 -8.01 -16.12
CA PRO A 278 7.43 -8.68 -17.19
C PRO A 278 6.70 -8.56 -18.52
N ASP A 279 7.44 -8.20 -19.56
CA ASP A 279 6.98 -8.09 -20.95
C ASP A 279 5.98 -6.95 -21.27
N ARG A 280 5.58 -6.11 -20.29
CA ARG A 280 4.68 -4.99 -20.53
C ARG A 280 4.82 -3.87 -19.51
N ALA A 281 5.00 -2.63 -19.98
CA ALA A 281 5.05 -1.46 -19.09
C ALA A 281 3.65 -1.12 -18.55
N SER A 282 3.52 -1.00 -17.24
CA SER A 282 2.30 -0.52 -16.58
C SER A 282 2.36 0.99 -16.36
N THR A 283 1.19 1.63 -16.32
CA THR A 283 1.06 3.02 -15.88
C THR A 283 0.60 3.07 -14.43
N ALA A 284 1.28 3.87 -13.63
CA ALA A 284 0.89 4.16 -12.27
C ALA A 284 0.68 5.66 -12.10
N HIS A 285 -0.31 6.03 -11.29
CA HIS A 285 -0.58 7.42 -10.92
C HIS A 285 -0.57 7.59 -9.41
N CYS A 286 -0.03 8.72 -9.00
CA CYS A 286 -0.15 9.20 -7.63
C CYS A 286 -1.29 10.23 -7.59
N VAL A 287 -2.27 9.99 -6.72
CA VAL A 287 -3.38 10.90 -6.47
C VAL A 287 -3.17 11.59 -5.14
N THR A 288 -3.13 12.93 -5.17
CA THR A 288 -3.09 13.77 -3.98
C THR A 288 -4.45 14.42 -3.76
N PHE A 289 -4.99 14.29 -2.56
CA PHE A 289 -6.34 14.77 -2.24
C PHE A 289 -6.40 15.36 -0.82
N ALA A 290 -7.45 16.14 -0.55
CA ALA A 290 -7.72 16.71 0.76
C ALA A 290 -9.16 16.41 1.19
N LYS A 291 -9.38 16.15 2.48
CA LYS A 291 -10.73 16.05 3.05
C LYS A 291 -11.38 17.43 3.12
N ALA A 292 -12.46 17.63 2.38
CA ALA A 292 -13.22 18.88 2.40
C ALA A 292 -13.98 19.08 3.72
N SER A 293 -14.21 20.32 4.09
CA SER A 293 -15.22 20.62 5.10
C SER A 293 -16.59 20.27 4.51
N ASN A 294 -17.42 19.53 5.24
CA ASN A 294 -18.82 19.35 4.88
C ASN A 294 -19.53 20.71 4.93
N VAL A 295 -19.36 21.51 3.88
CA VAL A 295 -20.27 22.61 3.62
C VAL A 295 -21.42 21.99 2.85
N ILE A 296 -22.44 21.57 3.57
CA ILE A 296 -23.76 21.38 2.99
C ILE A 296 -24.17 22.77 2.51
N SER A 297 -24.06 23.02 1.21
CA SER A 297 -24.61 24.17 0.54
C SER A 297 -26.09 23.93 0.20
#